data_b704b25ea4b65c9dc6806543a8fee6db
#
_entry.id   b704b25ea4b65c9dc6806543a8fee6db
#
_cell.length_a   1.000
_cell.length_b   1.000
_cell.length_c   1.000
_cell.angle_alpha   90.00
_cell.angle_beta   90.00
_cell.angle_gamma   90.00
#
_symmetry.space_group_name_H-M   'P 1'
#
loop_
_entity.id
_entity.type
_entity.pdbx_description
1 polymer ?
#
loop_
_entity_poly.entity_id
_entity_poly.type
_entity_poly.pdbx_seq_one_letter_code
_entity_poly.pdbx_strand_id
1 'polypeptide(L)'
;MVAFVWGASFPAITVGLESLPPVLFAALRYDLAALLLFGYVAYTGAAWRPTTYGDWSLIVVGGVLLVGAHFALLFTGQQYVTGGVASIVMSVTPVVTPVFALALLPNQRLGATGVLGLLFGLFGVGIIAQPGPDALAGGQLYGVALLVASASCFALGAVLTVRMRTTLSMLPLQAWMMAVGALTLHMTSALHPGESLSSAEWTLAALLSVLFLAVFASAIGYLAYFELQESVGPIETSLVSYASPIVATAGGWALLGEPVTEATVLGFAVIAFGFWLCKWSTVTWKLAGLADRVRHPQAFRSPDLVVVGGNVYYRNR
;
A
#
# COMPACT_ATOMS: atom_id res chain seq x y z
N MET A 1 0.01 11.33 -9.85
CA MET A 1 1.07 11.72 -8.90
C MET A 1 1.48 10.56 -7.99
N VAL A 2 0.60 9.99 -7.17
CA VAL A 2 0.95 8.91 -6.20
C VAL A 2 1.68 7.74 -6.85
N ALA A 3 1.15 7.19 -7.95
CA ALA A 3 1.77 6.07 -8.67
C ALA A 3 3.20 6.38 -9.16
N PHE A 4 3.44 7.60 -9.60
CA PHE A 4 4.76 8.04 -10.04
C PHE A 4 5.74 8.09 -8.87
N VAL A 5 5.35 8.76 -7.78
CA VAL A 5 6.21 8.91 -6.59
C VAL A 5 6.50 7.56 -5.93
N TRP A 6 5.48 6.71 -5.79
CA TRP A 6 5.67 5.38 -5.22
C TRP A 6 6.42 4.43 -6.16
N GLY A 7 6.20 4.55 -7.49
CA GLY A 7 7.02 3.82 -8.45
C GLY A 7 8.50 4.20 -8.38
N ALA A 8 8.79 5.49 -8.36
CA ALA A 8 10.16 6.01 -8.22
C ALA A 8 10.79 5.69 -6.86
N SER A 9 10.00 5.32 -5.83
CA SER A 9 10.56 4.94 -4.54
C SER A 9 11.31 3.60 -4.58
N PHE A 10 10.95 2.66 -5.46
CA PHE A 10 11.64 1.37 -5.54
C PHE A 10 13.11 1.49 -5.96
N PRO A 11 13.47 2.20 -7.06
CA PRO A 11 14.86 2.48 -7.35
C PRO A 11 15.58 3.23 -6.24
N ALA A 12 14.92 4.19 -5.60
CA ALA A 12 15.52 4.93 -4.48
C ALA A 12 15.77 4.02 -3.25
N ILE A 13 14.90 3.05 -3.00
CA ILE A 13 15.13 2.03 -1.96
C ILE A 13 16.33 1.15 -2.36
N THR A 14 16.41 0.68 -3.62
CA THR A 14 17.54 -0.11 -4.09
C THR A 14 18.88 0.62 -3.82
N VAL A 15 18.99 1.90 -4.20
CA VAL A 15 20.18 2.72 -3.96
C VAL A 15 20.49 2.86 -2.45
N GLY A 16 19.48 3.09 -1.63
CA GLY A 16 19.69 3.23 -0.18
C GLY A 16 20.13 1.93 0.49
N LEU A 17 19.61 0.78 0.03
CA LEU A 17 19.94 -0.55 0.55
C LEU A 17 21.37 -1.01 0.26
N GLU A 18 22.10 -0.34 -0.67
CA GLU A 18 23.52 -0.58 -0.90
C GLU A 18 24.38 -0.16 0.30
N SER A 19 23.89 0.78 1.11
CA SER A 19 24.67 1.42 2.18
C SER A 19 24.00 1.39 3.54
N LEU A 20 22.69 1.18 3.60
CA LEU A 20 21.93 1.26 4.84
C LEU A 20 21.26 -0.09 5.19
N PRO A 21 21.26 -0.49 6.47
CA PRO A 21 20.49 -1.63 6.94
C PRO A 21 18.99 -1.44 6.62
N PRO A 22 18.28 -2.47 6.13
CA PRO A 22 16.97 -2.30 5.52
C PRO A 22 15.91 -1.74 6.46
N VAL A 23 15.72 -2.32 7.64
CA VAL A 23 14.65 -1.89 8.56
C VAL A 23 15.01 -0.56 9.20
N LEU A 24 16.28 -0.34 9.53
CA LEU A 24 16.79 0.94 10.02
C LEU A 24 16.60 2.06 8.99
N PHE A 25 16.90 1.78 7.72
CA PHE A 25 16.66 2.73 6.63
C PHE A 25 15.18 3.13 6.53
N ALA A 26 14.28 2.15 6.61
CA ALA A 26 12.85 2.43 6.66
C ALA A 26 12.47 3.27 7.90
N ALA A 27 13.04 2.99 9.07
CA ALA A 27 12.78 3.75 10.30
C ALA A 27 13.19 5.23 10.14
N LEU A 28 14.44 5.48 9.72
CA LEU A 28 14.97 6.84 9.51
C LEU A 28 14.16 7.67 8.50
N ARG A 29 13.71 7.02 7.43
CA ARG A 29 12.80 7.64 6.46
C ARG A 29 11.51 8.13 7.13
N TYR A 30 10.91 7.29 8.01
CA TYR A 30 9.65 7.63 8.66
C TYR A 30 9.82 8.57 9.85
N ASP A 31 10.97 8.58 10.52
CA ASP A 31 11.33 9.61 11.50
C ASP A 31 11.32 10.99 10.84
N LEU A 32 12.03 11.11 9.71
CA LEU A 32 12.09 12.37 8.98
C LEU A 32 10.72 12.79 8.45
N ALA A 33 9.93 11.85 7.91
CA ALA A 33 8.59 12.13 7.44
C ALA A 33 7.65 12.59 8.57
N ALA A 34 7.69 11.93 9.73
CA ALA A 34 6.92 12.33 10.91
C ALA A 34 7.32 13.72 11.41
N LEU A 35 8.62 14.01 11.50
CA LEU A 35 9.14 15.32 11.89
C LEU A 35 8.67 16.43 10.94
N LEU A 36 8.73 16.21 9.64
CA LEU A 36 8.26 17.16 8.62
C LEU A 36 6.75 17.43 8.76
N LEU A 37 5.96 16.37 8.95
CA LEU A 37 4.50 16.52 9.10
C LEU A 37 4.15 17.20 10.43
N PHE A 38 4.78 16.86 11.55
CA PHE A 38 4.57 17.54 12.82
C PHE A 38 5.03 19.01 12.75
N GLY A 39 6.14 19.30 12.07
CA GLY A 39 6.57 20.67 11.79
C GLY A 39 5.51 21.47 11.02
N TYR A 40 4.91 20.85 10.00
CA TYR A 40 3.86 21.49 9.22
C TYR A 40 2.55 21.63 10.03
N VAL A 41 2.19 20.65 10.86
CA VAL A 41 1.07 20.74 11.81
C VAL A 41 1.26 21.91 12.78
N ALA A 42 2.47 22.06 13.33
CA ALA A 42 2.80 23.18 14.23
C ALA A 42 2.70 24.53 13.51
N TYR A 43 3.16 24.60 12.26
CA TYR A 43 3.07 25.81 11.43
C TYR A 43 1.61 26.20 11.12
N THR A 44 0.75 25.24 10.82
CA THR A 44 -0.67 25.49 10.48
C THR A 44 -1.54 25.70 11.71
N GLY A 45 -1.06 25.39 12.92
CA GLY A 45 -1.84 25.47 14.17
C GLY A 45 -2.95 24.42 14.27
N ALA A 46 -2.90 23.35 13.46
CA ALA A 46 -3.92 22.30 13.48
C ALA A 46 -3.95 21.55 14.82
N ALA A 47 -5.14 21.16 15.26
CA ALA A 47 -5.31 20.34 16.46
C ALA A 47 -4.63 18.97 16.25
N TRP A 48 -3.56 18.70 17.00
CA TRP A 48 -2.69 17.55 16.77
C TRP A 48 -2.79 16.45 17.81
N ARG A 49 -3.43 16.73 18.97
CA ARG A 49 -3.48 15.77 20.08
C ARG A 49 -4.58 14.74 19.88
N PRO A 50 -4.27 13.44 19.89
CA PRO A 50 -5.28 12.39 19.93
C PRO A 50 -6.02 12.46 21.29
N THR A 51 -7.35 12.51 21.25
CA THR A 51 -8.18 12.70 22.46
C THR A 51 -9.11 11.52 22.73
N THR A 52 -9.37 10.69 21.70
CA THR A 52 -10.30 9.57 21.82
C THR A 52 -9.60 8.23 21.67
N TYR A 53 -10.24 7.16 22.16
CA TYR A 53 -9.79 5.79 21.90
C TYR A 53 -9.78 5.48 20.39
N GLY A 54 -10.73 6.04 19.64
CA GLY A 54 -10.78 5.93 18.17
C GLY A 54 -9.55 6.51 17.49
N ASP A 55 -9.07 7.68 17.94
CA ASP A 55 -7.85 8.30 17.42
C ASP A 55 -6.64 7.39 17.63
N TRP A 56 -6.42 6.93 18.87
CA TRP A 56 -5.29 6.06 19.18
C TRP A 56 -5.35 4.71 18.48
N SER A 57 -6.54 4.11 18.41
CA SER A 57 -6.68 2.83 17.71
C SER A 57 -6.35 2.93 16.22
N LEU A 58 -6.80 4.01 15.56
CA LEU A 58 -6.49 4.27 14.16
C LEU A 58 -5.00 4.56 13.93
N ILE A 59 -4.40 5.37 14.81
CA ILE A 59 -2.95 5.67 14.78
C ILE A 59 -2.13 4.39 14.92
N VAL A 60 -2.45 3.55 15.90
CA VAL A 60 -1.69 2.33 16.17
C VAL A 60 -1.87 1.31 15.03
N VAL A 61 -3.11 1.05 14.62
CA VAL A 61 -3.38 0.09 13.54
C VAL A 61 -2.75 0.58 12.22
N GLY A 62 -2.92 1.84 11.87
CA GLY A 62 -2.31 2.41 10.67
C GLY A 62 -0.80 2.47 10.76
N GLY A 63 -0.24 2.94 11.88
CA GLY A 63 1.20 3.03 12.09
C GLY A 63 1.88 1.65 12.07
N VAL A 64 1.31 0.65 12.74
CA VAL A 64 1.87 -0.70 12.78
C VAL A 64 1.71 -1.44 11.46
N LEU A 65 0.53 -1.42 10.82
CA LEU A 65 0.26 -2.23 9.63
C LEU A 65 0.66 -1.53 8.32
N LEU A 66 0.25 -0.25 8.14
CA LEU A 66 0.52 0.46 6.88
C LEU A 66 1.95 0.99 6.79
N VAL A 67 2.62 1.17 7.94
CA VAL A 67 3.99 1.67 7.98
C VAL A 67 4.94 0.61 8.53
N GLY A 68 4.84 0.26 9.80
CA GLY A 68 5.80 -0.60 10.49
C GLY A 68 6.01 -1.94 9.81
N ALA A 69 5.04 -2.85 9.93
CA ALA A 69 5.13 -4.20 9.39
C ALA A 69 5.29 -4.22 7.87
N HIS A 70 4.50 -3.37 7.16
CA HIS A 70 4.58 -3.26 5.71
C HIS A 70 6.01 -2.93 5.25
N PHE A 71 6.63 -1.87 5.77
CA PHE A 71 7.94 -1.44 5.30
C PHE A 71 9.10 -2.27 5.86
N ALA A 72 8.98 -2.85 7.05
CA ALA A 72 9.95 -3.83 7.51
C ALA A 72 10.06 -5.01 6.53
N LEU A 73 8.92 -5.58 6.14
CA LEU A 73 8.86 -6.68 5.18
C LEU A 73 9.28 -6.27 3.77
N LEU A 74 8.88 -5.07 3.31
CA LEU A 74 9.19 -4.57 1.97
C LEU A 74 10.69 -4.33 1.82
N PHE A 75 11.32 -3.60 2.74
CA PHE A 75 12.75 -3.27 2.63
C PHE A 75 13.63 -4.51 2.80
N THR A 76 13.26 -5.42 3.72
CA THR A 76 13.95 -6.70 3.83
C THR A 76 13.75 -7.56 2.58
N GLY A 77 12.54 -7.65 2.04
CA GLY A 77 12.24 -8.41 0.83
C GLY A 77 12.96 -7.88 -0.41
N GLN A 78 13.11 -6.56 -0.53
CA GLN A 78 13.79 -5.92 -1.66
C GLN A 78 15.30 -6.15 -1.70
N GLN A 79 15.92 -6.64 -0.63
CA GLN A 79 17.32 -7.09 -0.67
C GLN A 79 17.54 -8.33 -1.56
N TYR A 80 16.49 -9.12 -1.81
CA TYR A 80 16.57 -10.39 -2.52
C TYR A 80 16.06 -10.32 -3.96
N VAL A 81 15.47 -9.18 -4.36
CA VAL A 81 14.89 -8.97 -5.70
C VAL A 81 15.15 -7.55 -6.18
N THR A 82 15.09 -7.31 -7.49
CA THR A 82 15.21 -5.97 -8.04
C THR A 82 14.04 -5.08 -7.66
N GLY A 83 14.22 -3.77 -7.67
CA GLY A 83 13.16 -2.79 -7.39
C GLY A 83 11.95 -2.94 -8.34
N GLY A 84 12.22 -3.23 -9.61
CA GLY A 84 11.18 -3.55 -10.60
C GLY A 84 10.34 -4.76 -10.18
N VAL A 85 10.97 -5.88 -9.83
CA VAL A 85 10.30 -7.09 -9.34
C VAL A 85 9.52 -6.83 -8.06
N ALA A 86 10.12 -6.13 -7.09
CA ALA A 86 9.45 -5.77 -5.83
C ALA A 86 8.16 -4.99 -6.08
N SER A 87 8.19 -3.98 -6.97
CA SER A 87 7.02 -3.17 -7.32
C SER A 87 5.90 -3.99 -7.97
N ILE A 88 6.26 -4.97 -8.82
CA ILE A 88 5.29 -5.85 -9.47
C ILE A 88 4.67 -6.82 -8.46
N VAL A 89 5.45 -7.40 -7.55
CA VAL A 89 4.91 -8.24 -6.47
C VAL A 89 3.96 -7.44 -5.58
N MET A 90 4.27 -6.18 -5.29
CA MET A 90 3.38 -5.28 -4.56
C MET A 90 2.05 -5.00 -5.29
N SER A 91 1.99 -5.20 -6.62
CA SER A 91 0.74 -5.12 -7.38
C SER A 91 -0.27 -6.23 -7.04
N VAL A 92 0.10 -7.20 -6.22
CA VAL A 92 -0.85 -8.17 -5.66
C VAL A 92 -1.78 -7.54 -4.61
N THR A 93 -1.43 -6.37 -4.07
CA THR A 93 -2.25 -5.65 -3.06
C THR A 93 -3.72 -5.52 -3.46
N PRO A 94 -4.09 -5.06 -4.68
CA PRO A 94 -5.49 -4.97 -5.10
C PRO A 94 -6.18 -6.33 -5.25
N VAL A 95 -5.43 -7.41 -5.38
CA VAL A 95 -5.95 -8.79 -5.43
C VAL A 95 -6.25 -9.29 -4.01
N VAL A 96 -5.40 -8.95 -3.05
CA VAL A 96 -5.52 -9.37 -1.64
C VAL A 96 -6.52 -8.51 -0.86
N THR A 97 -6.64 -7.22 -1.18
CA THR A 97 -7.54 -6.28 -0.49
C THR A 97 -9.00 -6.77 -0.43
N PRO A 98 -9.63 -7.28 -1.50
CA PRO A 98 -10.98 -7.83 -1.44
C PRO A 98 -11.14 -8.99 -0.45
N VAL A 99 -10.10 -9.81 -0.24
CA VAL A 99 -10.15 -10.92 0.72
C VAL A 99 -10.36 -10.40 2.14
N PHE A 100 -9.58 -9.40 2.54
CA PHE A 100 -9.76 -8.76 3.85
C PHE A 100 -11.06 -7.97 3.92
N ALA A 101 -11.47 -7.31 2.84
CA ALA A 101 -12.73 -6.59 2.79
C ALA A 101 -13.93 -7.53 3.00
N LEU A 102 -13.91 -8.72 2.39
CA LEU A 102 -14.94 -9.75 2.59
C LEU A 102 -15.03 -10.23 4.04
N ALA A 103 -13.87 -10.47 4.67
CA ALA A 103 -13.82 -10.98 6.04
C ALA A 103 -14.21 -9.93 7.08
N LEU A 104 -13.90 -8.64 6.82
CA LEU A 104 -13.96 -7.58 7.81
C LEU A 104 -15.05 -6.54 7.57
N LEU A 105 -15.51 -6.35 6.32
CA LEU A 105 -16.54 -5.37 5.99
C LEU A 105 -17.89 -6.05 5.76
N PRO A 106 -19.00 -5.56 6.36
CA PRO A 106 -20.31 -6.11 6.14
C PRO A 106 -20.75 -5.92 4.68
N ASN A 107 -21.50 -6.89 4.16
CA ASN A 107 -22.11 -6.86 2.82
C ASN A 107 -21.13 -6.91 1.62
N GLN A 108 -19.88 -7.25 1.84
CA GLN A 108 -18.96 -7.55 0.73
C GLN A 108 -19.20 -9.01 0.25
N ARG A 109 -19.14 -9.23 -1.06
CA ARG A 109 -19.25 -10.57 -1.66
C ARG A 109 -18.23 -10.72 -2.77
N LEU A 110 -17.49 -11.81 -2.76
CA LEU A 110 -16.60 -12.18 -3.86
C LEU A 110 -17.31 -13.24 -4.72
N GLY A 111 -17.62 -12.91 -5.95
CA GLY A 111 -18.15 -13.86 -6.91
C GLY A 111 -17.07 -14.83 -7.42
N ALA A 112 -17.47 -15.84 -8.18
CA ALA A 112 -16.54 -16.81 -8.78
C ALA A 112 -15.44 -16.14 -9.63
N THR A 113 -15.77 -15.09 -10.36
CA THR A 113 -14.79 -14.28 -11.13
C THR A 113 -13.76 -13.59 -10.24
N GLY A 114 -14.18 -13.14 -9.06
CA GLY A 114 -13.25 -12.56 -8.08
C GLY A 114 -12.29 -13.61 -7.51
N VAL A 115 -12.77 -14.82 -7.21
CA VAL A 115 -11.90 -15.94 -6.80
C VAL A 115 -10.92 -16.31 -7.89
N LEU A 116 -11.37 -16.41 -9.14
CA LEU A 116 -10.48 -16.65 -10.29
C LEU A 116 -9.44 -15.54 -10.42
N GLY A 117 -9.83 -14.28 -10.27
CA GLY A 117 -8.91 -13.17 -10.30
C GLY A 117 -7.83 -13.23 -9.22
N LEU A 118 -8.20 -13.66 -8.00
CA LEU A 118 -7.25 -13.92 -6.92
C LEU A 118 -6.25 -15.01 -7.29
N LEU A 119 -6.72 -16.13 -7.86
CA LEU A 119 -5.85 -17.23 -8.29
C LEU A 119 -4.88 -16.80 -9.41
N PHE A 120 -5.37 -16.04 -10.40
CA PHE A 120 -4.50 -15.45 -11.42
C PHE A 120 -3.45 -14.50 -10.85
N GLY A 121 -3.83 -13.66 -9.87
CA GLY A 121 -2.89 -12.78 -9.18
C GLY A 121 -1.77 -13.55 -8.49
N LEU A 122 -2.11 -14.61 -7.73
CA LEU A 122 -1.14 -15.48 -7.07
C LEU A 122 -0.28 -16.25 -8.08
N PHE A 123 -0.88 -16.72 -9.18
CA PHE A 123 -0.16 -17.41 -10.25
C PHE A 123 0.86 -16.47 -10.93
N GLY A 124 0.50 -15.22 -11.19
CA GLY A 124 1.42 -14.21 -11.70
C GLY A 124 2.61 -13.94 -10.77
N VAL A 125 2.38 -13.90 -9.45
CA VAL A 125 3.48 -13.85 -8.47
C VAL A 125 4.37 -15.08 -8.56
N GLY A 126 3.78 -16.28 -8.74
CA GLY A 126 4.52 -17.53 -8.95
C GLY A 126 5.43 -17.49 -10.20
N ILE A 127 4.96 -16.90 -11.30
CA ILE A 127 5.76 -16.70 -12.52
C ILE A 127 6.99 -15.80 -12.22
N ILE A 128 6.80 -14.71 -11.48
CA ILE A 128 7.89 -13.78 -11.13
C ILE A 128 8.88 -14.43 -10.16
N ALA A 129 8.36 -15.17 -9.18
CA ALA A 129 9.17 -15.85 -8.20
C ALA A 129 10.08 -16.92 -8.79
N GLN A 130 9.73 -17.46 -9.98
CA GLN A 130 10.48 -18.52 -10.68
C GLN A 130 10.97 -19.61 -9.69
N PRO A 131 10.05 -20.31 -8.97
CA PRO A 131 10.44 -21.25 -7.92
C PRO A 131 11.27 -22.39 -8.53
N GLY A 132 12.53 -22.43 -8.19
CA GLY A 132 13.50 -23.41 -8.64
C GLY A 132 14.66 -23.51 -7.67
N PRO A 133 15.60 -24.47 -7.86
CA PRO A 133 16.77 -24.61 -6.98
C PRO A 133 17.59 -23.31 -6.88
N ASP A 134 17.79 -22.61 -7.98
CA ASP A 134 18.55 -21.37 -8.04
C ASP A 134 17.85 -20.22 -7.30
N ALA A 135 16.52 -20.11 -7.43
CA ALA A 135 15.72 -19.13 -6.72
C ALA A 135 15.71 -19.38 -5.21
N LEU A 136 15.72 -20.63 -4.77
CA LEU A 136 15.83 -21.01 -3.37
C LEU A 136 17.24 -20.70 -2.83
N ALA A 137 18.28 -21.04 -3.56
CA ALA A 137 19.65 -20.77 -3.19
C ALA A 137 19.98 -19.28 -3.15
N GLY A 138 19.43 -18.50 -4.10
CA GLY A 138 19.60 -17.04 -4.17
C GLY A 138 18.69 -16.20 -3.24
N GLY A 139 17.78 -16.84 -2.49
CA GLY A 139 16.85 -16.15 -1.60
C GLY A 139 15.71 -15.41 -2.30
N GLN A 140 15.60 -15.47 -3.63
CA GLN A 140 14.55 -14.77 -4.37
C GLN A 140 13.13 -15.15 -3.91
N LEU A 141 12.88 -16.44 -3.69
CA LEU A 141 11.58 -16.91 -3.20
C LEU A 141 11.26 -16.35 -1.81
N TYR A 142 12.27 -16.27 -0.94
CA TYR A 142 12.13 -15.64 0.37
C TYR A 142 11.79 -14.16 0.25
N GLY A 143 12.48 -13.41 -0.62
CA GLY A 143 12.18 -12.01 -0.90
C GLY A 143 10.75 -11.80 -1.40
N VAL A 144 10.30 -12.62 -2.37
CA VAL A 144 8.92 -12.57 -2.88
C VAL A 144 7.90 -12.88 -1.78
N ALA A 145 8.15 -13.86 -0.91
CA ALA A 145 7.27 -14.18 0.21
C ALA A 145 7.14 -13.01 1.20
N LEU A 146 8.25 -12.34 1.52
CA LEU A 146 8.24 -11.12 2.36
C LEU A 146 7.44 -9.99 1.71
N LEU A 147 7.57 -9.80 0.39
CA LEU A 147 6.82 -8.77 -0.34
C LEU A 147 5.31 -9.06 -0.39
N VAL A 148 4.92 -10.33 -0.56
CA VAL A 148 3.49 -10.74 -0.49
C VAL A 148 2.94 -10.52 0.92
N ALA A 149 3.72 -10.85 1.97
CA ALA A 149 3.34 -10.56 3.35
C ALA A 149 3.22 -9.04 3.59
N SER A 150 4.16 -8.25 3.06
CA SER A 150 4.12 -6.79 3.08
C SER A 150 2.84 -6.22 2.44
N ALA A 151 2.51 -6.69 1.22
CA ALA A 151 1.28 -6.32 0.51
C ALA A 151 0.03 -6.68 1.34
N SER A 152 0.07 -7.83 2.03
CA SER A 152 -1.02 -8.29 2.90
C SER A 152 -1.19 -7.40 4.13
N CYS A 153 -0.09 -6.99 4.78
CA CYS A 153 -0.12 -6.03 5.89
C CYS A 153 -0.71 -4.69 5.46
N PHE A 154 -0.28 -4.18 4.30
CA PHE A 154 -0.81 -2.94 3.75
C PHE A 154 -2.32 -3.05 3.44
N ALA A 155 -2.75 -4.12 2.76
CA ALA A 155 -4.15 -4.36 2.42
C ALA A 155 -5.03 -4.49 3.68
N LEU A 156 -4.57 -5.24 4.68
CA LEU A 156 -5.26 -5.39 5.96
C LEU A 156 -5.38 -4.05 6.69
N GLY A 157 -4.29 -3.30 6.78
CA GLY A 157 -4.27 -1.97 7.39
C GLY A 157 -5.23 -1.00 6.69
N ALA A 158 -5.22 -0.98 5.35
CA ALA A 158 -6.12 -0.14 4.56
C ALA A 158 -7.61 -0.49 4.79
N VAL A 159 -7.95 -1.78 4.90
CA VAL A 159 -9.34 -2.21 5.16
C VAL A 159 -9.76 -1.91 6.60
N LEU A 160 -8.90 -2.12 7.59
CA LEU A 160 -9.21 -1.85 9.00
C LEU A 160 -9.39 -0.35 9.25
N THR A 161 -8.53 0.49 8.70
CA THR A 161 -8.58 1.95 8.91
C THR A 161 -9.85 2.59 8.37
N VAL A 162 -10.44 2.06 7.28
CA VAL A 162 -11.72 2.56 6.73
C VAL A 162 -12.88 2.45 7.74
N ARG A 163 -12.84 1.47 8.65
CA ARG A 163 -13.91 1.28 9.67
C ARG A 163 -13.74 2.14 10.91
N MET A 164 -12.56 2.68 11.10
CA MET A 164 -12.21 3.41 12.31
C MET A 164 -12.58 4.89 12.16
N ARG A 165 -13.05 5.48 13.24
CA ARG A 165 -13.39 6.91 13.30
C ARG A 165 -12.34 7.65 14.07
N THR A 166 -12.00 8.85 13.64
CA THR A 166 -11.06 9.74 14.28
C THR A 166 -11.66 11.15 14.40
N THR A 167 -11.22 11.90 15.39
CA THR A 167 -11.49 13.33 15.53
C THR A 167 -10.38 14.19 14.94
N LEU A 168 -9.23 13.57 14.63
CA LEU A 168 -8.09 14.24 14.01
C LEU A 168 -8.35 14.50 12.53
N SER A 169 -7.89 15.63 12.03
CA SER A 169 -7.76 15.86 10.61
C SER A 169 -6.64 14.99 10.01
N MET A 170 -6.65 14.78 8.70
CA MET A 170 -5.75 13.85 8.00
C MET A 170 -4.27 14.11 8.28
N LEU A 171 -3.85 15.37 8.31
CA LEU A 171 -2.43 15.74 8.46
C LEU A 171 -1.84 15.30 9.82
N PRO A 172 -2.41 15.68 10.98
CA PRO A 172 -1.90 15.20 12.27
C PRO A 172 -2.09 13.70 12.47
N LEU A 173 -3.17 13.12 11.95
CA LEU A 173 -3.36 11.67 11.98
C LEU A 173 -2.19 10.94 11.31
N GLN A 174 -1.82 11.39 10.12
CA GLN A 174 -0.71 10.81 9.37
C GLN A 174 0.64 11.02 10.05
N ALA A 175 0.88 12.20 10.64
CA ALA A 175 2.10 12.45 11.41
C ALA A 175 2.26 11.44 12.56
N TRP A 176 1.18 11.17 13.30
CA TRP A 176 1.15 10.17 14.36
C TRP A 176 1.32 8.74 13.83
N MET A 177 0.65 8.38 12.74
CA MET A 177 0.82 7.05 12.12
C MET A 177 2.27 6.81 11.68
N MET A 178 2.93 7.83 11.12
CA MET A 178 4.34 7.73 10.74
C MET A 178 5.26 7.62 11.96
N ALA A 179 5.00 8.36 13.04
CA ALA A 179 5.76 8.26 14.28
C ALA A 179 5.63 6.87 14.93
N VAL A 180 4.42 6.32 15.02
CA VAL A 180 4.19 4.96 15.54
C VAL A 180 4.80 3.91 14.61
N GLY A 181 4.72 4.11 13.30
CA GLY A 181 5.36 3.25 12.31
C GLY A 181 6.89 3.27 12.43
N ALA A 182 7.49 4.45 12.56
CA ALA A 182 8.92 4.60 12.79
C ALA A 182 9.37 3.89 14.09
N LEU A 183 8.63 4.09 15.17
CA LEU A 183 8.88 3.38 16.44
C LEU A 183 8.84 1.85 16.24
N THR A 184 7.83 1.34 15.54
CA THR A 184 7.69 -0.08 15.23
C THR A 184 8.89 -0.59 14.42
N LEU A 185 9.35 0.19 13.43
CA LEU A 185 10.53 -0.13 12.62
C LEU A 185 11.81 -0.13 13.45
N HIS A 186 12.02 0.86 14.32
CA HIS A 186 13.17 0.87 15.24
C HIS A 186 13.17 -0.35 16.17
N MET A 187 12.01 -0.70 16.73
CA MET A 187 11.90 -1.91 17.56
C MET A 187 12.22 -3.17 16.75
N THR A 188 11.75 -3.25 15.50
CA THR A 188 12.04 -4.41 14.63
C THR A 188 13.52 -4.46 14.25
N SER A 189 14.12 -3.31 13.88
CA SER A 189 15.55 -3.20 13.57
C SER A 189 16.43 -3.60 14.77
N ALA A 190 16.07 -3.16 15.97
CA ALA A 190 16.80 -3.51 17.20
C ALA A 190 16.77 -5.03 17.52
N LEU A 191 15.79 -5.77 16.99
CA LEU A 191 15.70 -7.23 17.15
C LEU A 191 16.47 -7.98 16.04
N HIS A 192 16.94 -7.30 14.99
CA HIS A 192 17.68 -7.90 13.89
C HIS A 192 19.19 -7.82 14.14
N PRO A 193 19.88 -8.98 14.24
CA PRO A 193 21.33 -8.99 14.37
C PRO A 193 22.00 -8.31 13.18
N GLY A 194 22.87 -7.34 13.42
CA GLY A 194 23.61 -6.60 12.38
C GLY A 194 22.96 -5.30 11.92
N GLU A 195 21.75 -5.00 12.31
CA GLU A 195 21.14 -3.69 12.05
C GLU A 195 21.49 -2.71 13.19
N SER A 196 22.33 -1.75 12.90
CA SER A 196 22.72 -0.67 13.82
C SER A 196 23.12 0.59 13.09
N LEU A 197 23.12 1.73 13.76
CA LEU A 197 23.63 2.98 13.19
C LEU A 197 25.12 2.89 12.85
N SER A 198 25.88 2.03 13.52
CA SER A 198 27.29 1.83 13.24
C SER A 198 27.56 0.96 12.00
N SER A 199 26.57 0.17 11.55
CA SER A 199 26.65 -0.59 10.30
C SER A 199 26.16 0.19 9.08
N ALA A 200 25.64 1.40 9.28
CA ALA A 200 25.18 2.27 8.21
C ALA A 200 26.33 3.05 7.57
N GLU A 201 26.46 2.97 6.26
CA GLU A 201 27.39 3.81 5.49
C GLU A 201 26.64 5.05 4.96
N TRP A 202 27.01 6.20 5.51
CA TRP A 202 26.34 7.47 5.20
C TRP A 202 26.88 8.10 3.90
N THR A 203 26.57 7.50 2.77
CA THR A 203 26.90 8.05 1.44
C THR A 203 25.92 9.17 1.06
N LEU A 204 26.33 10.06 0.13
CA LEU A 204 25.43 11.07 -0.41
C LEU A 204 24.19 10.42 -1.06
N ALA A 205 24.36 9.30 -1.75
CA ALA A 205 23.27 8.55 -2.37
C ALA A 205 22.27 8.03 -1.33
N ALA A 206 22.76 7.45 -0.20
CA ALA A 206 21.92 7.03 0.91
C ALA A 206 21.13 8.19 1.52
N LEU A 207 21.78 9.33 1.79
CA LEU A 207 21.13 10.52 2.32
C LEU A 207 20.06 11.08 1.39
N LEU A 208 20.34 11.16 0.08
CA LEU A 208 19.36 11.59 -0.92
C LEU A 208 18.20 10.62 -1.04
N SER A 209 18.45 9.32 -0.92
CA SER A 209 17.41 8.28 -0.90
C SER A 209 16.49 8.44 0.31
N VAL A 210 17.04 8.60 1.53
CA VAL A 210 16.26 8.88 2.75
C VAL A 210 15.40 10.14 2.58
N LEU A 211 16.01 11.24 2.10
CA LEU A 211 15.33 12.52 1.91
C LEU A 211 14.20 12.41 0.88
N PHE A 212 14.47 11.83 -0.29
CA PHE A 212 13.46 11.62 -1.33
C PHE A 212 12.29 10.80 -0.83
N LEU A 213 12.58 9.68 -0.18
CA LEU A 213 11.56 8.78 0.34
C LEU A 213 10.75 9.42 1.48
N ALA A 214 11.39 10.16 2.38
CA ALA A 214 10.70 10.83 3.48
C ALA A 214 9.77 11.93 2.99
N VAL A 215 10.26 12.82 2.11
CA VAL A 215 9.49 13.98 1.64
C VAL A 215 8.41 13.55 0.63
N PHE A 216 8.85 12.95 -0.49
CA PHE A 216 7.94 12.70 -1.60
C PHE A 216 7.12 11.44 -1.43
N ALA A 217 7.74 10.31 -1.09
CA ALA A 217 7.03 9.04 -1.03
C ALA A 217 6.25 8.86 0.28
N SER A 218 6.73 9.41 1.41
CA SER A 218 6.05 9.31 2.70
C SER A 218 5.17 10.53 2.96
N ALA A 219 5.72 11.71 3.24
CA ALA A 219 4.92 12.85 3.68
C ALA A 219 3.87 13.25 2.62
N ILE A 220 4.31 13.57 1.39
CA ILE A 220 3.41 14.01 0.31
C ILE A 220 2.62 12.83 -0.26
N GLY A 221 3.28 11.70 -0.48
CA GLY A 221 2.67 10.53 -1.12
C GLY A 221 1.48 9.97 -0.34
N TYR A 222 1.60 9.82 0.97
CA TYR A 222 0.50 9.33 1.80
C TYR A 222 -0.63 10.35 1.98
N LEU A 223 -0.33 11.67 2.07
CA LEU A 223 -1.39 12.69 2.07
C LEU A 223 -2.24 12.56 0.82
N ALA A 224 -1.60 12.49 -0.35
CA ALA A 224 -2.31 12.34 -1.60
C ALA A 224 -3.00 10.97 -1.74
N TYR A 225 -2.43 9.91 -1.17
CA TYR A 225 -3.05 8.58 -1.16
C TYR A 225 -4.33 8.57 -0.32
N PHE A 226 -4.31 9.11 0.89
CA PHE A 226 -5.50 9.15 1.75
C PHE A 226 -6.58 10.09 1.22
N GLU A 227 -6.20 11.24 0.64
CA GLU A 227 -7.16 12.13 -0.06
C GLU A 227 -7.84 11.40 -1.23
N LEU A 228 -7.06 10.62 -2.00
CA LEU A 228 -7.62 9.79 -3.06
C LEU A 228 -8.54 8.71 -2.47
N GLN A 229 -8.12 8.05 -1.38
CA GLN A 229 -8.90 7.00 -0.73
C GLN A 229 -10.23 7.52 -0.18
N GLU A 230 -10.28 8.73 0.37
CA GLU A 230 -11.51 9.38 0.81
C GLU A 230 -12.43 9.70 -0.37
N SER A 231 -11.86 10.10 -1.51
CA SER A 231 -12.63 10.53 -2.68
C SER A 231 -13.23 9.37 -3.49
N VAL A 232 -12.48 8.27 -3.68
CA VAL A 232 -12.87 7.15 -4.55
C VAL A 232 -13.00 5.81 -3.83
N GLY A 233 -12.57 5.72 -2.58
CA GLY A 233 -12.60 4.49 -1.78
C GLY A 233 -11.35 3.63 -1.93
N PRO A 234 -11.16 2.63 -1.03
CA PRO A 234 -9.93 1.85 -0.94
C PRO A 234 -9.68 0.94 -2.14
N ILE A 235 -10.76 0.41 -2.76
CA ILE A 235 -10.63 -0.49 -3.92
C ILE A 235 -10.11 0.27 -5.14
N GLU A 236 -10.69 1.43 -5.43
CA GLU A 236 -10.27 2.29 -6.53
C GLU A 236 -8.87 2.86 -6.32
N THR A 237 -8.55 3.27 -5.10
CA THR A 237 -7.22 3.79 -4.75
C THR A 237 -6.14 2.72 -4.91
N SER A 238 -6.43 1.45 -4.65
CA SER A 238 -5.47 0.37 -4.84
C SER A 238 -4.98 0.22 -6.29
N LEU A 239 -5.71 0.78 -7.29
CA LEU A 239 -5.28 0.82 -8.69
C LEU A 239 -3.95 1.55 -8.91
N VAL A 240 -3.57 2.44 -8.01
CA VAL A 240 -2.25 3.11 -8.02
C VAL A 240 -1.13 2.07 -8.07
N SER A 241 -1.31 0.92 -7.40
CA SER A 241 -0.33 -0.17 -7.38
C SER A 241 -0.07 -0.82 -8.75
N TYR A 242 -0.93 -0.61 -9.75
CA TYR A 242 -0.69 -1.10 -11.12
C TYR A 242 0.11 -0.13 -11.98
N ALA A 243 0.04 1.15 -11.70
CA ALA A 243 0.82 2.14 -12.43
C ALA A 243 2.25 2.28 -11.86
N SER A 244 2.43 2.01 -10.57
CA SER A 244 3.75 2.09 -9.91
C SER A 244 4.82 1.19 -10.53
N PRO A 245 4.56 -0.09 -10.90
CA PRO A 245 5.56 -0.97 -11.50
C PRO A 245 6.11 -0.46 -12.83
N ILE A 246 5.30 0.26 -13.62
CA ILE A 246 5.76 0.84 -14.88
C ILE A 246 6.87 1.84 -14.59
N VAL A 247 6.68 2.72 -13.62
CA VAL A 247 7.66 3.73 -13.21
C VAL A 247 8.87 3.06 -12.54
N ALA A 248 8.64 2.08 -11.66
CA ALA A 248 9.70 1.36 -10.95
C ALA A 248 10.61 0.60 -11.92
N THR A 249 10.03 -0.17 -12.84
CA THR A 249 10.78 -0.95 -13.84
C THR A 249 11.53 -0.03 -14.79
N ALA A 250 10.89 1.04 -15.28
CA ALA A 250 11.55 2.02 -16.14
C ALA A 250 12.70 2.74 -15.42
N GLY A 251 12.51 3.12 -14.15
CA GLY A 251 13.53 3.75 -13.31
C GLY A 251 14.69 2.80 -12.99
N GLY A 252 14.39 1.57 -12.60
CA GLY A 252 15.39 0.52 -12.33
C GLY A 252 16.23 0.21 -13.56
N TRP A 253 15.59 0.05 -14.72
CA TRP A 253 16.30 -0.17 -15.99
C TRP A 253 17.16 1.03 -16.38
N ALA A 254 16.59 2.23 -16.36
CA ALA A 254 17.28 3.42 -16.87
C ALA A 254 18.40 3.94 -15.94
N LEU A 255 18.22 3.84 -14.62
CA LEU A 255 19.13 4.42 -13.63
C LEU A 255 20.09 3.39 -13.01
N LEU A 256 19.65 2.13 -12.88
CA LEU A 256 20.39 1.09 -12.16
C LEU A 256 20.82 -0.08 -13.08
N GLY A 257 20.39 -0.09 -14.36
CA GLY A 257 20.68 -1.20 -15.28
C GLY A 257 19.98 -2.52 -14.89
N GLU A 258 18.91 -2.47 -14.10
CA GLU A 258 18.16 -3.67 -13.71
C GLU A 258 17.59 -4.39 -14.94
N PRO A 259 17.75 -5.73 -15.06
CA PRO A 259 17.22 -6.46 -16.19
C PRO A 259 15.70 -6.59 -16.12
N VAL A 260 15.04 -6.34 -17.25
CA VAL A 260 13.61 -6.64 -17.42
C VAL A 260 13.48 -7.99 -18.10
N THR A 261 13.12 -9.03 -17.34
CA THR A 261 12.99 -10.39 -17.85
C THR A 261 11.61 -10.64 -18.46
N GLU A 262 11.50 -11.64 -19.34
CA GLU A 262 10.22 -12.09 -19.89
C GLU A 262 9.26 -12.53 -18.78
N ALA A 263 9.77 -13.22 -17.74
CA ALA A 263 8.99 -13.63 -16.57
C ALA A 263 8.42 -12.42 -15.81
N THR A 264 9.18 -11.33 -15.70
CA THR A 264 8.73 -10.08 -15.09
C THR A 264 7.54 -9.50 -15.85
N VAL A 265 7.63 -9.41 -17.18
CA VAL A 265 6.57 -8.87 -18.03
C VAL A 265 5.33 -9.78 -18.02
N LEU A 266 5.53 -11.09 -18.17
CA LEU A 266 4.44 -12.05 -18.19
C LEU A 266 3.71 -12.12 -16.84
N GLY A 267 4.46 -12.19 -15.73
CA GLY A 267 3.89 -12.22 -14.40
C GLY A 267 3.08 -10.98 -14.08
N PHE A 268 3.57 -9.79 -14.47
CA PHE A 268 2.82 -8.54 -14.33
C PHE A 268 1.52 -8.55 -15.15
N ALA A 269 1.58 -9.01 -16.41
CA ALA A 269 0.38 -9.11 -17.24
C ALA A 269 -0.67 -10.05 -16.63
N VAL A 270 -0.24 -11.19 -16.04
CA VAL A 270 -1.12 -12.15 -15.37
C VAL A 270 -1.73 -11.55 -14.08
N ILE A 271 -0.95 -10.81 -13.28
CA ILE A 271 -1.45 -10.10 -12.10
C ILE A 271 -2.50 -9.06 -12.51
N ALA A 272 -2.22 -8.25 -13.54
CA ALA A 272 -3.14 -7.23 -14.04
C ALA A 272 -4.45 -7.86 -14.58
N PHE A 273 -4.35 -9.00 -15.27
CA PHE A 273 -5.52 -9.76 -15.72
C PHE A 273 -6.34 -10.30 -14.53
N GLY A 274 -5.67 -10.86 -13.51
CA GLY A 274 -6.32 -11.31 -12.28
C GLY A 274 -7.11 -10.20 -11.60
N PHE A 275 -6.53 -9.00 -11.53
CA PHE A 275 -7.24 -7.82 -11.02
C PHE A 275 -8.46 -7.46 -11.89
N TRP A 276 -8.30 -7.43 -13.20
CA TRP A 276 -9.41 -7.14 -14.11
C TRP A 276 -10.57 -8.10 -13.88
N LEU A 277 -10.30 -9.39 -13.68
CA LEU A 277 -11.33 -10.38 -13.32
C LEU A 277 -11.99 -10.07 -11.98
N CYS A 278 -11.23 -9.68 -10.94
CA CYS A 278 -11.79 -9.26 -9.65
C CYS A 278 -12.76 -8.08 -9.80
N LYS A 279 -12.41 -7.12 -10.64
CA LYS A 279 -13.26 -5.93 -10.88
C LYS A 279 -14.46 -6.20 -11.78
N TRP A 280 -14.37 -7.14 -12.69
CA TRP A 280 -15.44 -7.45 -13.64
C TRP A 280 -16.76 -7.76 -12.92
N SER A 281 -16.72 -8.54 -11.85
CA SER A 281 -17.90 -8.85 -11.04
C SER A 281 -18.52 -7.58 -10.42
N THR A 282 -17.70 -6.66 -9.93
CA THR A 282 -18.18 -5.41 -9.31
C THR A 282 -18.82 -4.48 -10.33
N VAL A 283 -18.25 -4.39 -11.53
CA VAL A 283 -18.78 -3.57 -12.64
C VAL A 283 -20.10 -4.14 -13.15
N THR A 284 -20.20 -5.45 -13.35
CA THR A 284 -21.44 -6.10 -13.82
C THR A 284 -22.57 -5.95 -12.81
N TRP A 285 -22.30 -6.03 -11.50
CA TRP A 285 -23.28 -5.80 -10.46
C TRP A 285 -23.78 -4.35 -10.41
N LYS A 286 -22.88 -3.37 -10.54
CA LYS A 286 -23.25 -1.95 -10.61
C LYS A 286 -24.09 -1.66 -11.88
N LEU A 287 -23.72 -2.24 -13.01
CA LEU A 287 -24.47 -2.09 -14.27
C LEU A 287 -25.83 -2.80 -14.21
N ALA A 288 -25.92 -3.98 -13.62
CA ALA A 288 -27.19 -4.67 -13.39
C ALA A 288 -28.13 -3.87 -12.47
N GLY A 289 -27.58 -3.29 -11.38
CA GLY A 289 -28.34 -2.41 -10.48
C GLY A 289 -28.78 -1.11 -11.14
N LEU A 290 -27.99 -0.55 -12.06
CA LEU A 290 -28.39 0.60 -12.88
C LEU A 290 -29.48 0.21 -13.90
N ALA A 291 -29.33 -0.94 -14.55
CA ALA A 291 -30.34 -1.44 -15.51
C ALA A 291 -31.68 -1.73 -14.81
N ASP A 292 -31.64 -2.25 -13.57
CA ASP A 292 -32.85 -2.47 -12.76
C ASP A 292 -33.52 -1.15 -12.33
N ARG A 293 -32.72 -0.12 -12.00
CA ARG A 293 -33.23 1.24 -11.72
C ARG A 293 -33.88 1.87 -12.95
N VAL A 294 -33.34 1.62 -14.15
CA VAL A 294 -33.91 2.12 -15.41
C VAL A 294 -35.17 1.33 -15.76
N ARG A 295 -35.22 0.02 -15.50
CA ARG A 295 -36.40 -0.84 -15.79
C ARG A 295 -37.56 -0.63 -14.81
N HIS A 296 -37.25 -0.29 -13.54
CA HIS A 296 -38.26 -0.12 -12.49
C HIS A 296 -38.11 1.24 -11.79
N PRO A 297 -38.28 2.38 -12.48
CA PRO A 297 -38.09 3.71 -11.90
C PRO A 297 -39.07 4.02 -10.76
N GLN A 298 -40.23 3.31 -10.69
CA GLN A 298 -41.22 3.50 -9.64
C GLN A 298 -40.90 2.77 -8.33
N ALA A 299 -40.14 1.68 -8.37
CA ALA A 299 -39.74 0.95 -7.17
C ALA A 299 -38.74 1.73 -6.30
N PHE A 300 -38.03 2.73 -6.87
CA PHE A 300 -37.07 3.59 -6.19
C PHE A 300 -37.61 4.99 -5.86
N ARG A 301 -38.88 5.27 -6.13
CA ARG A 301 -39.58 6.51 -5.73
C ARG A 301 -40.28 6.38 -4.38
N SER A 302 -39.73 5.69 -3.40
CA SER A 302 -40.24 5.79 -2.04
C SER A 302 -39.81 7.14 -1.44
N PRO A 303 -40.71 7.90 -0.80
CA PRO A 303 -40.41 9.23 -0.24
C PRO A 303 -39.46 9.18 0.95
N ASP A 304 -39.04 8.00 1.37
CA ASP A 304 -38.22 7.79 2.58
C ASP A 304 -36.74 7.49 2.29
N LEU A 305 -36.29 7.54 1.03
CA LEU A 305 -34.90 7.30 0.65
C LEU A 305 -34.18 8.62 0.41
N VAL A 306 -33.16 8.91 1.22
CA VAL A 306 -32.26 10.06 1.04
C VAL A 306 -30.88 9.54 0.63
N VAL A 307 -30.38 10.05 -0.49
CA VAL A 307 -29.01 9.74 -0.97
C VAL A 307 -28.08 10.84 -0.47
N VAL A 308 -27.11 10.48 0.36
CA VAL A 308 -26.07 11.41 0.83
C VAL A 308 -24.72 10.78 0.52
N GLY A 309 -23.88 11.47 -0.25
CA GLY A 309 -22.53 11.00 -0.58
C GLY A 309 -22.47 9.66 -1.32
N GLY A 310 -23.48 9.33 -2.16
CA GLY A 310 -23.58 8.07 -2.90
C GLY A 310 -24.15 6.89 -2.11
N ASN A 311 -24.45 7.05 -0.82
CA ASN A 311 -25.11 6.04 0.03
C ASN A 311 -26.61 6.35 0.19
N VAL A 312 -27.43 5.28 0.21
CA VAL A 312 -28.88 5.35 0.35
C VAL A 312 -29.23 5.11 1.81
N TYR A 313 -29.93 6.08 2.43
CA TYR A 313 -30.42 6.00 3.82
C TYR A 313 -31.94 6.00 3.85
N TYR A 314 -32.53 5.23 4.77
CA TYR A 314 -33.94 5.35 5.10
C TYR A 314 -34.14 6.52 6.06
N ARG A 315 -35.06 7.41 5.76
CA ARG A 315 -35.46 8.49 6.65
C ARG A 315 -36.37 7.87 7.73
N ASN A 316 -35.82 7.57 8.90
CA ASN A 316 -36.65 7.22 10.06
C ASN A 316 -37.51 8.44 10.43
N ARG A 317 -38.83 8.22 10.50
CA ARG A 317 -39.76 9.18 11.10
C ARG A 317 -39.61 9.19 12.60
#